data_a7bff3b02d662d210258a959b957028b
#
_entry.id   a7bff3b02d662d210258a959b957028b
#
_cell.length_a   1.000
_cell.length_b   1.000
_cell.length_c   1.000
_cell.angle_alpha   90.00
_cell.angle_beta   90.00
_cell.angle_gamma   90.00
#
_symmetry.space_group_name_H-M   'P 1'
#
loop_
_entity.id
_entity.type
_entity.pdbx_description
1 polymer ?
#
loop_
_entity_poly.entity_id
_entity_poly.type
_entity_poly.pdbx_seq_one_letter_code
_entity_poly.pdbx_strand_id
1 'polypeptide(L)'
;MRIISDFGKALETMSKEIENVPLWFYGVIVFSVICCLCIYFLVLPKSKKSNEWKVKGKKICILGIFFVYVIFIFVVTVFSRQIGNEYKVQLVLLDGLRDMNHLGRAAVRDLLNLIFFVPSGFLACWFCGEKWRTKKAVLISFLISIIVEICQLIGRYGTFDVDDLLFNTLGGLLGAIIFNGWKYAFKAKTAGRYCLRVVMILCSLVIVCGAGVLGTYHFLRISGEKNTKGNISTVENRMESRNTESTILSSDDDLIWHDGKAYRYNDNLITILVMGIDQRSEKIEQREGVSGESGQADTIFLVVMDQLKNTMKIIGVSRDTMTQIKTFAYKGNYLGESENHLGLAYAYGDGKETSCQYMVDAVSNLFYGIPINAYVALNMESVIKINDAVGGVPVHVDEDLTQADPSLKQGEDIVLKGRQALMFMKWRDTSVQNSNNTRILRQKQYLVNFMKQAIAAVQQDVSLPVTLYQSLADEMVTDIGVDKAVYLTTQALTMPLDSSGIMMLKADSVQGNVYDEVYVDDDALYDLILNVFYTEEKMEGTTE
;
A
#
# COMPACT_ATOMS: atom_id res chain seq x y z
N MET A 1 9.77 -7.54 -20.81
CA MET A 1 9.97 -7.05 -19.43
C MET A 1 9.95 -5.52 -19.31
N ARG A 2 10.73 -4.76 -20.09
CA ARG A 2 10.76 -3.27 -20.04
C ARG A 2 9.37 -2.63 -20.27
N ILE A 3 8.61 -3.07 -21.28
CA ILE A 3 7.26 -2.55 -21.60
C ILE A 3 6.27 -2.78 -20.44
N ILE A 4 6.33 -3.92 -19.76
CA ILE A 4 5.46 -4.22 -18.60
C ILE A 4 5.82 -3.32 -17.39
N SER A 5 7.12 -3.08 -17.16
CA SER A 5 7.61 -2.16 -16.13
C SER A 5 7.19 -0.70 -16.43
N ASP A 6 7.28 -0.29 -17.70
CA ASP A 6 6.89 1.07 -18.12
C ASP A 6 5.37 1.26 -18.08
N PHE A 7 4.59 0.20 -18.37
CA PHE A 7 3.15 0.18 -18.18
C PHE A 7 2.78 0.33 -16.69
N GLY A 8 3.47 -0.39 -15.80
CA GLY A 8 3.28 -0.26 -14.35
C GLY A 8 3.54 1.16 -13.85
N LYS A 9 4.65 1.79 -14.27
CA LYS A 9 5.00 3.17 -13.90
C LYS A 9 4.03 4.21 -14.44
N ALA A 10 3.52 4.03 -15.66
CA ALA A 10 2.53 4.94 -16.25
C ALA A 10 1.18 4.84 -15.52
N LEU A 11 0.76 3.63 -15.17
CA LEU A 11 -0.43 3.40 -14.32
C LEU A 11 -0.25 3.99 -12.92
N GLU A 12 0.94 3.88 -12.33
CA GLU A 12 1.26 4.48 -11.03
C GLU A 12 1.17 6.02 -11.07
N THR A 13 1.69 6.65 -12.11
CA THR A 13 1.60 8.11 -12.29
C THR A 13 0.14 8.55 -12.42
N MET A 14 -0.64 7.85 -13.23
CA MET A 14 -2.07 8.12 -13.39
C MET A 14 -2.86 7.86 -12.09
N SER A 15 -2.47 6.84 -11.33
CA SER A 15 -3.03 6.55 -10.00
C SER A 15 -2.84 7.74 -9.06
N LYS A 16 -1.63 8.29 -8.97
CA LYS A 16 -1.33 9.47 -8.15
C LYS A 16 -2.14 10.71 -8.56
N GLU A 17 -2.36 10.91 -9.85
CA GLU A 17 -3.23 12.00 -10.35
C GLU A 17 -4.69 11.80 -9.92
N ILE A 18 -5.19 10.56 -9.97
CA ILE A 18 -6.56 10.21 -9.53
C ILE A 18 -6.70 10.33 -8.01
N GLU A 19 -5.68 9.99 -7.23
CA GLU A 19 -5.64 10.08 -5.76
C GLU A 19 -5.82 11.50 -5.23
N ASN A 20 -5.39 12.51 -5.98
CA ASN A 20 -5.59 13.92 -5.63
C ASN A 20 -7.06 14.37 -5.72
N VAL A 21 -7.94 13.57 -6.31
CA VAL A 21 -9.37 13.89 -6.44
C VAL A 21 -10.13 13.37 -5.21
N PRO A 22 -10.85 14.24 -4.48
CA PRO A 22 -11.57 13.82 -3.28
C PRO A 22 -12.59 12.70 -3.55
N LEU A 23 -12.63 11.68 -2.72
CA LEU A 23 -13.51 10.51 -2.85
C LEU A 23 -15.00 10.86 -2.97
N TRP A 24 -15.45 11.90 -2.27
CA TRP A 24 -16.85 12.36 -2.35
C TRP A 24 -17.23 12.81 -3.77
N PHE A 25 -16.26 13.28 -4.56
CA PHE A 25 -16.50 13.72 -5.94
C PHE A 25 -16.91 12.54 -6.84
N TYR A 26 -16.22 11.39 -6.71
CA TYR A 26 -16.61 10.17 -7.43
C TYR A 26 -18.01 9.71 -7.04
N GLY A 27 -18.35 9.79 -5.75
CA GLY A 27 -19.70 9.50 -5.26
C GLY A 27 -20.77 10.38 -5.89
N VAL A 28 -20.52 11.69 -6.01
CA VAL A 28 -21.44 12.64 -6.67
C VAL A 28 -21.60 12.32 -8.15
N ILE A 29 -20.52 11.99 -8.86
CA ILE A 29 -20.58 11.59 -10.28
C ILE A 29 -21.42 10.35 -10.46
N VAL A 30 -21.13 9.28 -9.74
CA VAL A 30 -21.85 8.00 -9.81
C VAL A 30 -23.32 8.21 -9.49
N PHE A 31 -23.65 8.94 -8.42
CA PHE A 31 -25.00 9.26 -8.04
C PHE A 31 -25.73 10.05 -9.14
N SER A 32 -25.11 11.06 -9.70
CA SER A 32 -25.69 11.90 -10.78
C SER A 32 -25.98 11.07 -12.04
N VAL A 33 -25.06 10.17 -12.43
CA VAL A 33 -25.25 9.26 -13.57
C VAL A 33 -26.40 8.28 -13.28
N ILE A 34 -26.43 7.68 -12.10
CA ILE A 34 -27.53 6.78 -11.69
C ILE A 34 -28.87 7.50 -11.72
N CYS A 35 -28.97 8.71 -11.19
CA CYS A 35 -30.19 9.52 -11.24
C CYS A 35 -30.65 9.78 -12.68
N CYS A 36 -29.73 10.20 -13.56
CA CYS A 36 -30.04 10.39 -14.98
C CYS A 36 -30.52 9.11 -15.66
N LEU A 37 -29.89 7.96 -15.39
CA LEU A 37 -30.28 6.67 -15.93
C LEU A 37 -31.63 6.20 -15.38
N CYS A 38 -31.89 6.38 -14.10
CA CYS A 38 -33.19 6.08 -13.49
C CYS A 38 -34.31 6.93 -14.13
N ILE A 39 -34.08 8.22 -14.32
CA ILE A 39 -35.06 9.08 -15.00
C ILE A 39 -35.26 8.61 -16.44
N TYR A 40 -34.19 8.30 -17.17
CA TYR A 40 -34.24 7.87 -18.56
C TYR A 40 -35.00 6.53 -18.74
N PHE A 41 -34.72 5.52 -17.93
CA PHE A 41 -35.28 4.17 -18.08
C PHE A 41 -36.58 3.91 -17.32
N LEU A 42 -36.74 4.52 -16.14
CA LEU A 42 -37.86 4.19 -15.24
C LEU A 42 -38.96 5.25 -15.22
N VAL A 43 -38.58 6.53 -15.22
CA VAL A 43 -39.56 7.64 -15.05
C VAL A 43 -40.14 8.07 -16.39
N LEU A 44 -39.33 8.37 -17.39
CA LEU A 44 -39.77 8.88 -18.69
C LEU A 44 -40.69 7.92 -19.46
N PRO A 45 -40.45 6.58 -19.52
CA PRO A 45 -41.35 5.67 -20.20
C PRO A 45 -42.73 5.59 -19.58
N LYS A 46 -42.82 5.67 -18.22
CA LYS A 46 -44.06 5.58 -17.46
C LYS A 46 -44.85 6.90 -17.37
N SER A 47 -44.25 8.01 -17.80
CA SER A 47 -44.90 9.33 -17.78
C SER A 47 -46.12 9.35 -18.71
N LYS A 48 -47.24 9.96 -18.24
CA LYS A 48 -48.44 10.20 -19.04
C LYS A 48 -48.31 11.33 -20.06
N LYS A 49 -47.16 12.02 -20.12
CA LYS A 49 -46.92 13.14 -21.05
C LYS A 49 -46.72 12.70 -22.49
N SER A 50 -46.81 13.65 -23.42
CA SER A 50 -46.71 13.39 -24.86
C SER A 50 -45.39 12.70 -25.26
N ASN A 51 -45.39 12.00 -26.39
CA ASN A 51 -44.16 11.36 -26.93
C ASN A 51 -43.06 12.36 -27.21
N GLU A 52 -43.40 13.57 -27.65
CA GLU A 52 -42.41 14.64 -27.88
C GLU A 52 -41.72 15.06 -26.58
N TRP A 53 -42.46 15.20 -25.49
CA TRP A 53 -41.90 15.49 -24.17
C TRP A 53 -40.95 14.38 -23.68
N LYS A 54 -41.34 13.11 -23.89
CA LYS A 54 -40.48 11.96 -23.54
C LYS A 54 -39.18 11.96 -24.31
N VAL A 55 -39.23 12.29 -25.62
CA VAL A 55 -38.02 12.38 -26.46
C VAL A 55 -37.12 13.53 -26.01
N LYS A 56 -37.69 14.72 -25.70
CA LYS A 56 -36.92 15.86 -25.15
C LYS A 56 -36.30 15.50 -23.80
N GLY A 57 -37.05 14.88 -22.89
CA GLY A 57 -36.58 14.44 -21.59
C GLY A 57 -35.40 13.44 -21.69
N LYS A 58 -35.48 12.46 -22.59
CA LYS A 58 -34.39 11.53 -22.84
C LYS A 58 -33.10 12.23 -23.33
N LYS A 59 -33.24 13.20 -24.23
CA LYS A 59 -32.08 14.00 -24.69
C LYS A 59 -31.46 14.80 -23.55
N ILE A 60 -32.25 15.39 -22.68
CA ILE A 60 -31.76 16.16 -21.50
C ILE A 60 -30.99 15.23 -20.56
N CYS A 61 -31.48 14.02 -20.27
CA CYS A 61 -30.75 13.05 -19.44
C CYS A 61 -29.39 12.69 -20.04
N ILE A 62 -29.33 12.42 -21.34
CA ILE A 62 -28.07 12.09 -22.03
C ILE A 62 -27.10 13.28 -21.99
N LEU A 63 -27.60 14.49 -22.21
CA LEU A 63 -26.83 15.71 -22.12
C LEU A 63 -26.28 15.90 -20.68
N GLY A 64 -27.09 15.62 -19.66
CA GLY A 64 -26.67 15.64 -18.28
C GLY A 64 -25.52 14.66 -17.99
N ILE A 65 -25.64 13.42 -18.45
CA ILE A 65 -24.55 12.43 -18.32
C ILE A 65 -23.28 12.90 -19.04
N PHE A 66 -23.44 13.48 -20.24
CA PHE A 66 -22.32 14.03 -20.99
C PHE A 66 -21.60 15.19 -20.22
N PHE A 67 -22.35 16.11 -19.64
CA PHE A 67 -21.79 17.20 -18.84
C PHE A 67 -21.07 16.68 -17.59
N VAL A 68 -21.66 15.72 -16.88
CA VAL A 68 -21.01 15.07 -15.72
C VAL A 68 -19.70 14.42 -16.15
N TYR A 69 -19.68 13.78 -17.33
CA TYR A 69 -18.46 13.18 -17.86
C TYR A 69 -17.40 14.23 -18.26
N VAL A 70 -17.81 15.35 -18.86
CA VAL A 70 -16.88 16.44 -19.17
C VAL A 70 -16.28 17.04 -17.91
N ILE A 71 -17.08 17.26 -16.86
CA ILE A 71 -16.58 17.71 -15.54
C ILE A 71 -15.57 16.68 -14.99
N PHE A 72 -15.86 15.40 -15.10
CA PHE A 72 -14.94 14.35 -14.68
C PHE A 72 -13.59 14.42 -15.43
N ILE A 73 -13.62 14.59 -16.77
CA ILE A 73 -12.39 14.80 -17.55
C ILE A 73 -11.59 15.98 -16.96
N PHE A 74 -12.22 17.14 -16.78
CA PHE A 74 -11.54 18.32 -16.27
C PHE A 74 -10.94 18.13 -14.88
N VAL A 75 -11.67 17.50 -13.96
CA VAL A 75 -11.16 17.24 -12.61
C VAL A 75 -9.96 16.32 -12.63
N VAL A 76 -10.02 15.23 -13.39
CA VAL A 76 -8.92 14.25 -13.46
C VAL A 76 -7.72 14.78 -14.23
N THR A 77 -7.91 15.55 -15.31
CA THR A 77 -6.79 15.96 -16.17
C THR A 77 -6.19 17.32 -15.81
N VAL A 78 -6.95 18.20 -15.16
CA VAL A 78 -6.51 19.57 -14.82
C VAL A 78 -6.34 19.72 -13.31
N PHE A 79 -7.40 19.51 -12.53
CA PHE A 79 -7.42 19.88 -11.11
C PHE A 79 -6.73 18.85 -10.18
N SER A 80 -6.46 17.63 -10.63
CA SER A 80 -5.72 16.64 -9.85
C SER A 80 -4.19 16.84 -9.90
N ARG A 81 -3.70 17.65 -10.82
CA ARG A 81 -2.27 17.88 -11.04
C ARG A 81 -1.73 19.00 -10.16
N GLN A 82 -0.46 18.87 -9.75
CA GLN A 82 0.24 19.91 -9.00
C GLN A 82 0.65 21.07 -9.93
N ILE A 83 0.66 22.28 -9.40
CA ILE A 83 1.07 23.48 -10.13
C ILE A 83 2.58 23.42 -10.37
N GLY A 84 3.00 23.45 -11.63
CA GLY A 84 4.40 23.51 -12.04
C GLY A 84 4.97 24.92 -12.03
N ASN A 85 6.31 25.01 -12.09
CA ASN A 85 7.01 26.31 -12.07
C ASN A 85 7.10 26.97 -13.45
N GLU A 86 6.91 26.23 -14.55
CA GLU A 86 7.14 26.68 -15.92
C GLU A 86 5.98 26.37 -16.85
N TYR A 87 5.82 27.20 -17.89
CA TYR A 87 4.93 26.92 -19.02
C TYR A 87 5.67 26.01 -20.01
N LYS A 88 5.16 24.81 -20.26
CA LYS A 88 5.75 23.84 -21.18
C LYS A 88 4.82 23.58 -22.36
N VAL A 89 5.39 23.60 -23.55
CA VAL A 89 4.65 23.36 -24.80
C VAL A 89 5.42 22.36 -25.65
N GLN A 90 4.77 21.25 -26.02
CA GLN A 90 5.30 20.20 -26.90
C GLN A 90 4.50 20.18 -28.19
N LEU A 91 5.14 20.63 -29.28
CA LEU A 91 4.51 20.73 -30.62
C LEU A 91 4.98 19.66 -31.60
N VAL A 92 5.94 18.83 -31.21
CA VAL A 92 6.47 17.77 -32.09
C VAL A 92 5.56 16.55 -31.99
N LEU A 93 4.92 16.20 -33.11
CA LEU A 93 4.01 15.07 -33.17
C LEU A 93 4.75 13.74 -32.99
N LEU A 94 4.21 12.88 -32.11
CA LEU A 94 4.74 11.56 -31.78
C LEU A 94 6.18 11.60 -31.23
N ASP A 95 6.54 12.68 -30.53
CA ASP A 95 7.87 12.87 -29.98
C ASP A 95 8.20 11.80 -28.91
N GLY A 96 7.26 11.49 -28.05
CA GLY A 96 7.40 10.45 -27.05
C GLY A 96 7.62 9.04 -27.62
N LEU A 97 7.18 8.78 -28.86
CA LEU A 97 7.41 7.51 -29.56
C LEU A 97 8.76 7.44 -30.28
N ARG A 98 9.48 8.56 -30.43
CA ARG A 98 10.81 8.61 -31.05
C ARG A 98 11.93 8.26 -30.07
N ASP A 99 11.73 8.49 -28.78
CA ASP A 99 12.71 8.14 -27.75
C ASP A 99 12.57 6.67 -27.34
N MET A 100 13.47 5.84 -27.82
CA MET A 100 13.51 4.40 -27.54
C MET A 100 13.64 4.08 -26.03
N ASN A 101 14.15 5.00 -25.20
CA ASN A 101 14.29 4.79 -23.76
C ASN A 101 12.98 5.01 -23.01
N HIS A 102 12.06 5.80 -23.59
CA HIS A 102 10.77 6.17 -22.98
C HIS A 102 9.56 5.69 -23.77
N LEU A 103 9.78 4.94 -24.87
CA LEU A 103 8.74 4.47 -25.81
C LEU A 103 7.54 3.81 -25.09
N GLY A 104 7.80 2.95 -24.12
CA GLY A 104 6.74 2.24 -23.39
C GLY A 104 5.83 3.18 -22.60
N ARG A 105 6.41 4.15 -21.89
CA ARG A 105 5.65 5.13 -21.10
C ARG A 105 4.83 6.07 -21.94
N ALA A 106 5.40 6.59 -23.04
CA ALA A 106 4.69 7.44 -23.99
C ALA A 106 3.51 6.71 -24.63
N ALA A 107 3.73 5.49 -25.15
CA ALA A 107 2.68 4.69 -25.78
C ALA A 107 1.52 4.37 -24.82
N VAL A 108 1.82 4.10 -23.54
CA VAL A 108 0.78 3.86 -22.54
C VAL A 108 -0.01 5.13 -22.24
N ARG A 109 0.65 6.27 -22.04
CA ARG A 109 -0.01 7.56 -21.83
C ARG A 109 -0.96 7.88 -22.99
N ASP A 110 -0.50 7.74 -24.23
CA ASP A 110 -1.25 8.03 -25.43
C ASP A 110 -2.45 7.09 -25.57
N LEU A 111 -2.28 5.80 -25.25
CA LEU A 111 -3.37 4.82 -25.22
C LEU A 111 -4.41 5.17 -24.16
N LEU A 112 -3.98 5.59 -22.97
CA LEU A 112 -4.89 6.01 -21.89
C LEU A 112 -5.69 7.25 -22.29
N ASN A 113 -5.07 8.26 -22.91
CA ASN A 113 -5.75 9.43 -23.44
C ASN A 113 -6.82 9.05 -24.48
N LEU A 114 -6.48 8.13 -25.40
CA LEU A 114 -7.43 7.60 -26.37
C LEU A 114 -8.62 6.94 -25.67
N ILE A 115 -8.38 6.01 -24.74
CA ILE A 115 -9.44 5.28 -24.03
C ILE A 115 -10.32 6.25 -23.22
N PHE A 116 -9.71 7.23 -22.56
CA PHE A 116 -10.38 8.22 -21.72
C PHE A 116 -11.36 9.10 -22.51
N PHE A 117 -11.14 9.34 -23.81
CA PHE A 117 -12.03 10.13 -24.66
C PHE A 117 -13.07 9.32 -25.43
N VAL A 118 -13.02 7.96 -25.41
CA VAL A 118 -14.05 7.11 -26.06
C VAL A 118 -15.48 7.43 -25.57
N PRO A 119 -15.76 7.54 -24.25
CA PRO A 119 -17.09 7.89 -23.78
C PRO A 119 -17.58 9.26 -24.25
N SER A 120 -16.69 10.25 -24.41
CA SER A 120 -17.07 11.58 -24.89
C SER A 120 -17.65 11.53 -26.31
N GLY A 121 -16.98 10.82 -27.22
CA GLY A 121 -17.45 10.62 -28.59
C GLY A 121 -18.74 9.81 -28.67
N PHE A 122 -18.86 8.76 -27.86
CA PHE A 122 -20.07 7.94 -27.77
C PHE A 122 -21.28 8.76 -27.30
N LEU A 123 -21.17 9.49 -26.21
CA LEU A 123 -22.22 10.33 -25.62
C LEU A 123 -22.55 11.51 -26.54
N ALA A 124 -21.56 12.14 -27.16
CA ALA A 124 -21.78 13.22 -28.12
C ALA A 124 -22.58 12.74 -29.33
N CYS A 125 -22.30 11.53 -29.86
CA CYS A 125 -23.13 10.94 -30.91
C CYS A 125 -24.57 10.69 -30.48
N TRP A 126 -24.80 10.41 -29.20
CA TRP A 126 -26.14 10.06 -28.72
C TRP A 126 -27.08 11.27 -28.76
N PHE A 127 -26.62 12.46 -28.38
CA PHE A 127 -27.47 13.66 -28.42
C PHE A 127 -27.41 14.43 -29.75
N CYS A 128 -26.34 14.26 -30.55
CA CYS A 128 -26.25 14.90 -31.88
C CYS A 128 -27.28 14.31 -32.87
N GLY A 129 -27.87 15.18 -33.68
CA GLY A 129 -28.78 14.78 -34.72
C GLY A 129 -28.10 13.88 -35.78
N GLU A 130 -28.92 13.20 -36.63
CA GLU A 130 -28.39 12.20 -37.59
C GLU A 130 -27.46 12.76 -38.65
N LYS A 131 -27.74 14.00 -39.10
CA LYS A 131 -26.90 14.67 -40.09
C LYS A 131 -25.54 15.07 -39.51
N TRP A 132 -24.46 14.53 -40.07
CA TRP A 132 -23.08 14.79 -39.67
C TRP A 132 -22.72 14.37 -38.23
N ARG A 133 -23.45 13.39 -37.69
CA ARG A 133 -23.32 12.94 -36.28
C ARG A 133 -21.87 12.65 -35.89
N THR A 134 -21.18 11.81 -36.65
CA THR A 134 -19.79 11.43 -36.35
C THR A 134 -18.87 12.65 -36.41
N LYS A 135 -18.99 13.47 -37.46
CA LYS A 135 -18.16 14.70 -37.57
C LYS A 135 -18.38 15.67 -36.40
N LYS A 136 -19.63 15.84 -35.98
CA LYS A 136 -19.96 16.68 -34.81
C LYS A 136 -19.39 16.11 -33.50
N ALA A 137 -19.48 14.80 -33.29
CA ALA A 137 -18.94 14.16 -32.12
C ALA A 137 -17.40 14.25 -32.05
N VAL A 138 -16.72 14.06 -33.17
CA VAL A 138 -15.27 14.23 -33.27
C VAL A 138 -14.87 15.69 -33.00
N LEU A 139 -15.59 16.65 -33.59
CA LEU A 139 -15.34 18.07 -33.35
C LEU A 139 -15.55 18.44 -31.87
N ILE A 140 -16.59 17.92 -31.22
CA ILE A 140 -16.85 18.16 -29.80
C ILE A 140 -15.71 17.58 -28.95
N SER A 141 -15.26 16.35 -29.21
CA SER A 141 -14.14 15.73 -28.50
C SER A 141 -12.83 16.51 -28.72
N PHE A 142 -12.57 16.98 -29.93
CA PHE A 142 -11.44 17.86 -30.23
C PHE A 142 -11.51 19.19 -29.45
N LEU A 143 -12.69 19.84 -29.42
CA LEU A 143 -12.86 21.09 -28.67
C LEU A 143 -12.70 20.90 -27.16
N ILE A 144 -13.18 19.80 -26.60
CA ILE A 144 -12.96 19.48 -25.20
C ILE A 144 -11.46 19.28 -24.95
N SER A 145 -10.76 18.52 -25.79
CA SER A 145 -9.33 18.28 -25.66
C SER A 145 -8.52 19.57 -25.71
N ILE A 146 -8.79 20.46 -26.70
CA ILE A 146 -8.06 21.72 -26.81
C ILE A 146 -8.31 22.65 -25.61
N ILE A 147 -9.52 22.65 -25.05
CA ILE A 147 -9.83 23.42 -23.84
C ILE A 147 -9.08 22.85 -22.64
N VAL A 148 -9.01 21.53 -22.48
CA VAL A 148 -8.23 20.86 -21.43
C VAL A 148 -6.75 21.27 -21.53
N GLU A 149 -6.14 21.15 -22.71
CA GLU A 149 -4.73 21.51 -22.94
C GLU A 149 -4.45 22.98 -22.67
N ILE A 150 -5.35 23.90 -23.08
CA ILE A 150 -5.23 25.32 -22.77
C ILE A 150 -5.34 25.57 -21.25
N CYS A 151 -6.28 24.90 -20.57
CA CYS A 151 -6.41 25.02 -19.10
C CYS A 151 -5.18 24.50 -18.36
N GLN A 152 -4.60 23.39 -18.82
CA GLN A 152 -3.35 22.85 -18.26
C GLN A 152 -2.18 23.84 -18.46
N LEU A 153 -2.06 24.43 -19.64
CA LEU A 153 -1.02 25.43 -19.93
C LEU A 153 -1.18 26.67 -19.07
N ILE A 154 -2.38 27.29 -19.04
CA ILE A 154 -2.63 28.53 -18.29
C ILE A 154 -2.46 28.33 -16.79
N GLY A 155 -2.97 27.19 -16.27
CA GLY A 155 -2.89 26.83 -14.86
C GLY A 155 -1.54 26.27 -14.43
N ARG A 156 -0.61 26.04 -15.36
CA ARG A 156 0.67 25.35 -15.13
C ARG A 156 0.50 23.94 -14.56
N TYR A 157 -0.61 23.28 -14.88
CA TYR A 157 -0.93 21.92 -14.42
C TYR A 157 -0.31 20.82 -15.30
N GLY A 158 0.42 21.18 -16.37
CA GLY A 158 1.03 20.23 -17.28
C GLY A 158 1.67 20.91 -18.50
N THR A 159 2.10 20.06 -19.44
CA THR A 159 2.64 20.48 -20.75
C THR A 159 1.51 20.47 -21.76
N PHE A 160 1.34 21.56 -22.54
CA PHE A 160 0.49 21.52 -23.72
C PHE A 160 1.10 20.53 -24.72
N ASP A 161 0.40 19.42 -25.02
CA ASP A 161 0.93 18.33 -25.84
C ASP A 161 0.01 18.06 -27.04
N VAL A 162 0.60 18.12 -28.26
CA VAL A 162 -0.13 17.84 -29.50
C VAL A 162 -0.48 16.36 -29.62
N ASP A 163 0.29 15.47 -29.01
CA ASP A 163 -0.01 14.04 -28.99
C ASP A 163 -1.28 13.77 -28.17
N ASP A 164 -1.44 14.43 -27.02
CA ASP A 164 -2.65 14.33 -26.20
C ASP A 164 -3.87 14.82 -26.98
N LEU A 165 -3.76 15.93 -27.72
CA LEU A 165 -4.82 16.43 -28.58
C LEU A 165 -5.20 15.45 -29.69
N LEU A 166 -4.22 14.80 -30.32
CA LEU A 166 -4.43 13.79 -31.34
C LEU A 166 -5.13 12.55 -30.76
N PHE A 167 -4.59 11.95 -29.70
CA PHE A 167 -5.11 10.70 -29.15
C PHE A 167 -6.48 10.88 -28.48
N ASN A 168 -6.74 12.00 -27.84
CA ASN A 168 -8.06 12.38 -27.32
C ASN A 168 -9.09 12.49 -28.46
N THR A 169 -8.72 13.10 -29.57
CA THR A 169 -9.61 13.23 -30.75
C THR A 169 -9.87 11.87 -31.41
N LEU A 170 -8.85 11.02 -31.52
CA LEU A 170 -8.98 9.64 -32.01
C LEU A 170 -9.87 8.80 -31.08
N GLY A 171 -9.78 8.99 -29.76
CA GLY A 171 -10.68 8.38 -28.79
C GLY A 171 -12.13 8.79 -29.02
N GLY A 172 -12.38 10.08 -29.26
CA GLY A 172 -13.70 10.58 -29.64
C GLY A 172 -14.23 9.97 -30.94
N LEU A 173 -13.37 9.81 -31.96
CA LEU A 173 -13.73 9.11 -33.22
C LEU A 173 -14.09 7.64 -32.95
N LEU A 174 -13.29 6.93 -32.18
CA LEU A 174 -13.54 5.54 -31.81
C LEU A 174 -14.89 5.40 -31.06
N GLY A 175 -15.18 6.29 -30.12
CA GLY A 175 -16.46 6.35 -29.43
C GLY A 175 -17.64 6.57 -30.39
N ALA A 176 -17.48 7.44 -31.38
CA ALA A 176 -18.48 7.67 -32.41
C ALA A 176 -18.70 6.44 -33.31
N ILE A 177 -17.63 5.72 -33.67
CA ILE A 177 -17.70 4.46 -34.41
C ILE A 177 -18.44 3.39 -33.63
N ILE A 178 -18.10 3.24 -32.34
CA ILE A 178 -18.77 2.30 -31.41
C ILE A 178 -20.27 2.61 -31.31
N PHE A 179 -20.65 3.89 -31.16
CA PHE A 179 -22.05 4.30 -31.12
C PHE A 179 -22.82 3.95 -32.40
N ASN A 180 -22.23 4.21 -33.58
CA ASN A 180 -22.85 3.89 -34.85
C ASN A 180 -23.00 2.36 -35.04
N GLY A 181 -21.97 1.60 -34.66
CA GLY A 181 -22.02 0.14 -34.64
C GLY A 181 -23.13 -0.38 -33.72
N TRP A 182 -23.21 0.19 -32.48
CA TRP A 182 -24.29 -0.11 -31.55
C TRP A 182 -25.68 0.19 -32.14
N LYS A 183 -25.87 1.40 -32.70
CA LYS A 183 -27.14 1.79 -33.34
C LYS A 183 -27.48 0.87 -34.51
N TYR A 184 -26.49 0.47 -35.32
CA TYR A 184 -26.67 -0.47 -36.44
C TYR A 184 -27.07 -1.86 -35.91
N ALA A 185 -26.40 -2.38 -34.89
CA ALA A 185 -26.68 -3.67 -34.30
C ALA A 185 -28.12 -3.74 -33.73
N PHE A 186 -28.63 -2.66 -33.14
CA PHE A 186 -29.96 -2.62 -32.53
C PHE A 186 -31.11 -2.31 -33.49
N LYS A 187 -30.85 -1.88 -34.74
CA LYS A 187 -31.90 -1.55 -35.73
C LYS A 187 -32.41 -2.71 -36.58
N ALA A 188 -31.76 -3.84 -36.60
CA ALA A 188 -32.13 -4.90 -37.55
C ALA A 188 -32.30 -6.30 -36.96
N LYS A 189 -33.11 -7.12 -37.68
CA LYS A 189 -33.61 -8.44 -37.23
C LYS A 189 -32.86 -9.64 -37.85
N THR A 190 -31.57 -9.52 -38.19
CA THR A 190 -30.79 -10.61 -38.81
C THR A 190 -29.89 -11.32 -37.76
N ALA A 191 -29.67 -12.65 -37.92
CA ALA A 191 -28.91 -13.47 -36.98
C ALA A 191 -27.49 -12.91 -36.69
N GLY A 192 -26.74 -12.45 -37.68
CA GLY A 192 -25.40 -11.88 -37.47
C GLY A 192 -25.40 -10.61 -36.61
N ARG A 193 -26.52 -9.87 -36.59
CA ARG A 193 -26.63 -8.68 -35.72
C ARG A 193 -27.05 -9.02 -34.31
N TYR A 194 -27.68 -10.16 -34.05
CA TYR A 194 -27.86 -10.68 -32.69
C TYR A 194 -26.50 -11.06 -32.07
N CYS A 195 -25.63 -11.74 -32.84
CA CYS A 195 -24.26 -12.04 -32.39
C CYS A 195 -23.49 -10.76 -32.06
N LEU A 196 -23.56 -9.72 -32.91
CA LEU A 196 -22.91 -8.44 -32.63
C LEU A 196 -23.43 -7.77 -31.35
N ARG A 197 -24.74 -7.83 -31.07
CA ARG A 197 -25.33 -7.33 -29.81
C ARG A 197 -24.78 -8.07 -28.61
N VAL A 198 -24.72 -9.41 -28.65
CA VAL A 198 -24.20 -10.23 -27.57
C VAL A 198 -22.73 -9.89 -27.30
N VAL A 199 -21.91 -9.79 -28.34
CA VAL A 199 -20.49 -9.40 -28.22
C VAL A 199 -20.37 -8.01 -27.60
N MET A 200 -21.14 -7.02 -28.05
CA MET A 200 -21.07 -5.65 -27.49
C MET A 200 -21.53 -5.60 -26.03
N ILE A 201 -22.56 -6.38 -25.65
CA ILE A 201 -23.01 -6.48 -24.24
C ILE A 201 -21.93 -7.14 -23.40
N LEU A 202 -21.32 -8.22 -23.87
CA LEU A 202 -20.22 -8.90 -23.17
C LEU A 202 -19.00 -7.98 -23.00
N CYS A 203 -18.58 -7.28 -24.05
CA CYS A 203 -17.49 -6.30 -23.96
C CYS A 203 -17.81 -5.18 -22.96
N SER A 204 -19.04 -4.65 -22.98
CA SER A 204 -19.46 -3.63 -22.02
C SER A 204 -19.46 -4.17 -20.58
N LEU A 205 -19.88 -5.42 -20.37
CA LEU A 205 -19.85 -6.08 -19.07
C LEU A 205 -18.42 -6.23 -18.56
N VAL A 206 -17.50 -6.68 -19.41
CA VAL A 206 -16.06 -6.82 -19.08
C VAL A 206 -15.46 -5.47 -18.69
N ILE A 207 -15.77 -4.40 -19.43
CA ILE A 207 -15.29 -3.05 -19.11
C ILE A 207 -15.85 -2.57 -17.77
N VAL A 208 -17.15 -2.76 -17.51
CA VAL A 208 -17.79 -2.36 -16.25
C VAL A 208 -17.23 -3.16 -15.06
N CYS A 209 -17.07 -4.48 -15.23
CA CYS A 209 -16.46 -5.31 -14.20
C CYS A 209 -14.99 -4.93 -13.96
N GLY A 210 -14.21 -4.70 -15.01
CA GLY A 210 -12.81 -4.26 -14.91
C GLY A 210 -12.70 -2.90 -14.21
N ALA A 211 -13.52 -1.94 -14.59
CA ALA A 211 -13.58 -0.64 -13.92
C ALA A 211 -14.02 -0.75 -12.44
N GLY A 212 -14.95 -1.66 -12.14
CA GLY A 212 -15.38 -1.95 -10.78
C GLY A 212 -14.25 -2.52 -9.93
N VAL A 213 -13.51 -3.51 -10.44
CA VAL A 213 -12.35 -4.11 -9.75
C VAL A 213 -11.25 -3.07 -9.50
N LEU A 214 -10.89 -2.30 -10.55
CA LEU A 214 -9.89 -1.23 -10.42
C LEU A 214 -10.33 -0.16 -9.43
N GLY A 215 -11.59 0.27 -9.49
CA GLY A 215 -12.14 1.26 -8.56
C GLY A 215 -12.12 0.77 -7.11
N THR A 216 -12.48 -0.50 -6.87
CA THR A 216 -12.42 -1.11 -5.54
C THR A 216 -10.99 -1.21 -5.03
N TYR A 217 -10.04 -1.61 -5.89
CA TYR A 217 -8.62 -1.67 -5.55
C TYR A 217 -8.09 -0.28 -5.15
N HIS A 218 -8.36 0.75 -5.96
CA HIS A 218 -7.93 2.13 -5.64
C HIS A 218 -8.58 2.66 -4.36
N PHE A 219 -9.87 2.39 -4.17
CA PHE A 219 -10.58 2.76 -2.95
C PHE A 219 -9.93 2.14 -1.71
N LEU A 220 -9.67 0.84 -1.75
CA LEU A 220 -9.02 0.12 -0.64
C LEU A 220 -7.61 0.65 -0.38
N ARG A 221 -6.83 0.94 -1.43
CA ARG A 221 -5.48 1.46 -1.32
C ARG A 221 -5.46 2.85 -0.66
N ILE A 222 -6.30 3.78 -1.12
CA ILE A 222 -6.40 5.15 -0.55
C ILE A 222 -6.92 5.11 0.89
N SER A 223 -7.93 4.30 1.16
CA SER A 223 -8.44 4.09 2.52
C SER A 223 -7.35 3.53 3.44
N GLY A 224 -6.62 2.52 2.96
CA GLY A 224 -5.53 1.90 3.68
C GLY A 224 -4.39 2.87 3.99
N GLU A 225 -3.98 3.71 3.03
CA GLU A 225 -2.98 4.76 3.26
C GLU A 225 -3.42 5.72 4.37
N LYS A 226 -4.64 6.24 4.25
CA LYS A 226 -5.19 7.17 5.25
C LYS A 226 -5.28 6.54 6.63
N ASN A 227 -5.75 5.29 6.73
CA ASN A 227 -5.91 4.59 7.99
C ASN A 227 -4.57 4.16 8.60
N THR A 228 -3.54 3.96 7.79
CA THR A 228 -2.18 3.65 8.25
C THR A 228 -1.48 4.89 8.80
N LYS A 229 -1.59 6.03 8.10
CA LYS A 229 -0.96 7.31 8.51
C LYS A 229 -1.77 8.08 9.56
N GLY A 230 -3.09 7.92 9.60
CA GLY A 230 -3.98 8.68 10.48
C GLY A 230 -3.93 8.30 11.96
N ASN A 231 -3.29 7.19 12.32
CA ASN A 231 -3.08 6.76 13.71
C ASN A 231 -1.84 7.40 14.37
N ILE A 232 -1.15 8.30 13.69
CA ILE A 232 -0.06 9.07 14.30
C ILE A 232 -0.69 10.13 15.20
N SER A 233 -0.95 9.77 16.45
CA SER A 233 -0.99 10.77 17.53
C SER A 233 0.36 11.51 17.48
N THR A 234 0.32 12.84 17.56
CA THR A 234 1.49 13.71 17.62
C THR A 234 2.63 13.01 18.35
N VAL A 235 3.73 12.75 17.60
CA VAL A 235 4.93 12.14 18.14
C VAL A 235 5.40 13.07 19.25
N GLU A 236 5.15 12.72 20.52
CA GLU A 236 5.90 13.35 21.60
C GLU A 236 7.35 12.90 21.42
N ASN A 237 8.14 13.78 20.81
CA ASN A 237 9.54 13.51 20.55
C ASN A 237 10.27 13.41 21.89
N ARG A 238 10.48 12.18 22.36
CA ARG A 238 11.17 11.90 23.64
C ARG A 238 12.69 11.82 23.47
N MET A 239 13.16 11.91 22.22
CA MET A 239 14.59 11.96 21.99
C MET A 239 15.14 13.35 22.32
N GLU A 240 16.08 13.39 23.22
CA GLU A 240 16.80 14.60 23.58
C GLU A 240 18.06 14.72 22.72
N SER A 241 18.43 15.97 22.38
CA SER A 241 19.69 16.24 21.65
C SER A 241 20.90 15.84 22.49
N ARG A 242 21.84 15.11 21.91
CA ARG A 242 23.10 14.71 22.56
C ARG A 242 24.28 15.46 21.94
N ASN A 243 25.30 15.75 22.77
CA ASN A 243 26.55 16.43 22.33
C ASN A 243 26.35 17.82 21.71
N THR A 244 25.61 18.70 22.39
CA THR A 244 25.29 20.04 21.90
C THR A 244 26.32 21.07 22.39
N GLU A 245 27.27 21.48 21.57
CA GLU A 245 27.98 22.78 21.75
C GLU A 245 27.21 23.98 21.15
N SER A 246 26.08 23.76 20.48
CA SER A 246 25.35 24.77 19.71
C SER A 246 23.89 24.93 20.15
N THR A 247 23.64 25.21 21.41
CA THR A 247 22.28 25.46 21.98
C THR A 247 21.65 26.80 21.56
N ILE A 248 22.14 27.49 20.54
CA ILE A 248 21.79 28.91 20.33
C ILE A 248 21.02 29.20 19.03
N LEU A 249 20.77 28.27 18.12
CA LEU A 249 20.35 28.66 16.76
C LEU A 249 19.05 28.10 16.18
N SER A 250 18.21 27.37 16.87
CA SER A 250 16.92 27.03 16.27
C SER A 250 15.75 27.16 17.22
N SER A 251 14.80 27.99 16.86
CA SER A 251 13.43 28.07 17.40
C SER A 251 12.54 26.95 16.86
N ASP A 252 13.10 25.88 16.30
CA ASP A 252 12.37 24.75 15.73
C ASP A 252 12.45 23.58 16.73
N ASP A 253 11.41 23.39 17.51
CA ASP A 253 11.30 22.38 18.57
C ASP A 253 11.31 20.93 18.02
N ASP A 254 11.26 20.75 16.69
CA ASP A 254 11.20 19.44 16.04
C ASP A 254 12.58 18.90 15.60
N LEU A 255 13.68 19.62 15.85
CA LEU A 255 15.02 19.20 15.47
C LEU A 255 15.79 18.58 16.63
N ILE A 256 16.42 17.43 16.35
CA ILE A 256 17.37 16.77 17.25
C ILE A 256 18.78 17.06 16.77
N TRP A 257 19.66 17.47 17.68
CA TRP A 257 21.08 17.72 17.41
C TRP A 257 21.93 16.57 17.93
N HIS A 258 22.79 16.03 17.06
CA HIS A 258 23.75 14.98 17.39
C HIS A 258 25.03 15.14 16.55
N ASP A 259 26.20 15.13 17.18
CA ASP A 259 27.50 15.28 16.53
C ASP A 259 27.59 16.46 15.55
N GLY A 260 27.05 17.62 15.93
CA GLY A 260 27.05 18.84 15.11
C GLY A 260 26.11 18.83 13.90
N LYS A 261 25.24 17.84 13.78
CA LYS A 261 24.25 17.70 12.73
C LYS A 261 22.83 17.83 13.29
N ALA A 262 21.93 18.39 12.47
CA ALA A 262 20.50 18.48 12.79
C ALA A 262 19.74 17.33 12.13
N TYR A 263 18.81 16.74 12.85
CA TYR A 263 18.00 15.63 12.38
C TYR A 263 16.51 15.93 12.60
N ARG A 264 15.69 15.62 11.60
CA ARG A 264 14.22 15.73 11.67
C ARG A 264 13.60 14.34 11.52
N TYR A 265 12.54 14.08 12.28
CA TYR A 265 11.78 12.84 12.14
C TYR A 265 11.21 12.69 10.71
N ASN A 266 11.27 11.49 10.15
CA ASN A 266 10.78 11.22 8.80
C ASN A 266 9.31 10.77 8.86
N ASP A 267 8.36 11.66 8.64
CA ASP A 267 6.91 11.39 8.65
C ASP A 267 6.44 10.45 7.53
N ASN A 268 7.32 10.08 6.59
CA ASN A 268 7.00 9.16 5.51
C ASN A 268 7.33 7.69 5.84
N LEU A 269 7.62 7.41 7.10
CA LEU A 269 7.83 6.05 7.58
C LEU A 269 6.50 5.39 7.93
N ILE A 270 6.46 4.08 7.70
CA ILE A 270 5.43 3.19 8.22
C ILE A 270 6.13 2.15 9.08
N THR A 271 5.76 2.08 10.35
CA THR A 271 6.29 1.11 11.30
C THR A 271 5.26 0.06 11.64
N ILE A 272 5.64 -1.21 11.53
CA ILE A 272 4.77 -2.35 11.81
C ILE A 272 5.45 -3.25 12.83
N LEU A 273 4.79 -3.49 13.95
CA LEU A 273 5.26 -4.44 14.96
C LEU A 273 4.77 -5.84 14.60
N VAL A 274 5.70 -6.76 14.34
CA VAL A 274 5.41 -8.17 14.04
C VAL A 274 5.88 -9.04 15.19
N MET A 275 4.98 -9.85 15.73
CA MET A 275 5.22 -10.67 16.92
C MET A 275 4.87 -12.13 16.65
N GLY A 276 5.75 -13.03 17.07
CA GLY A 276 5.48 -14.46 17.16
C GLY A 276 5.15 -14.85 18.60
N ILE A 277 3.91 -15.31 18.83
CA ILE A 277 3.40 -15.63 20.16
C ILE A 277 3.53 -17.13 20.42
N ASP A 278 4.19 -17.48 21.52
CA ASP A 278 4.27 -18.87 21.98
C ASP A 278 3.05 -19.21 22.83
N GLN A 279 2.02 -19.74 22.19
CA GLN A 279 0.84 -20.29 22.85
C GLN A 279 0.75 -21.79 22.59
N ARG A 280 0.26 -22.55 23.57
CA ARG A 280 0.09 -24.00 23.46
C ARG A 280 -1.06 -24.42 22.55
N SER A 281 -2.01 -23.53 22.31
CA SER A 281 -3.15 -23.73 21.41
C SER A 281 -2.78 -23.28 20.00
N GLU A 282 -3.28 -23.96 18.95
CA GLU A 282 -3.12 -23.53 17.57
C GLU A 282 -3.80 -22.18 17.28
N LYS A 283 -4.85 -21.84 18.04
CA LYS A 283 -5.59 -20.58 17.93
C LYS A 283 -5.18 -19.62 19.02
N ILE A 284 -5.14 -18.33 18.70
CA ILE A 284 -4.98 -17.29 19.71
C ILE A 284 -6.29 -17.16 20.49
N GLU A 285 -6.26 -17.51 21.76
CA GLU A 285 -7.41 -17.49 22.66
C GLU A 285 -7.41 -16.22 23.51
N GLN A 286 -8.58 -15.62 23.66
CA GLN A 286 -8.78 -14.53 24.62
C GLN A 286 -8.89 -15.08 26.04
N ARG A 287 -8.17 -14.46 26.99
CA ARG A 287 -8.20 -14.82 28.40
C ARG A 287 -8.60 -13.62 29.23
N GLU A 288 -9.77 -13.66 29.82
CA GLU A 288 -10.27 -12.60 30.66
C GLU A 288 -10.01 -12.89 32.14
N GLY A 289 -9.65 -11.85 32.87
CA GLY A 289 -9.54 -11.88 34.34
C GLY A 289 -8.31 -12.56 34.94
N VAL A 290 -7.33 -12.93 34.09
CA VAL A 290 -6.05 -13.51 34.49
C VAL A 290 -4.91 -12.83 33.77
N SER A 291 -3.95 -12.26 34.49
CA SER A 291 -2.75 -11.66 33.91
C SER A 291 -1.56 -12.61 33.98
N GLY A 292 -0.71 -12.58 32.97
CA GLY A 292 0.53 -13.37 32.91
C GLY A 292 0.39 -14.75 32.25
N GLU A 293 -0.79 -15.14 31.75
CA GLU A 293 -1.05 -16.44 31.15
C GLU A 293 -1.42 -16.40 29.66
N SER A 294 -1.39 -15.22 29.03
CA SER A 294 -1.83 -15.05 27.63
C SER A 294 -0.81 -15.49 26.59
N GLY A 295 0.29 -16.12 26.98
CA GLY A 295 1.44 -16.43 26.14
C GLY A 295 2.46 -15.29 26.16
N GLN A 296 3.61 -15.51 25.51
CA GLN A 296 4.69 -14.54 25.45
C GLN A 296 5.04 -14.23 23.98
N ALA A 297 5.47 -13.01 23.72
CA ALA A 297 6.03 -12.66 22.43
C ALA A 297 7.49 -13.16 22.35
N ASP A 298 7.69 -14.31 21.72
CA ASP A 298 9.01 -14.97 21.61
C ASP A 298 9.85 -14.42 20.47
N THR A 299 9.21 -13.84 19.47
CA THR A 299 9.83 -13.22 18.30
C THR A 299 9.25 -11.84 18.12
N ILE A 300 10.10 -10.82 18.05
CA ILE A 300 9.68 -9.42 17.99
C ILE A 300 10.48 -8.74 16.90
N PHE A 301 9.79 -8.25 15.86
CA PHE A 301 10.39 -7.48 14.77
C PHE A 301 9.64 -6.16 14.57
N LEU A 302 10.40 -5.09 14.40
CA LEU A 302 9.89 -3.80 13.95
C LEU A 302 10.24 -3.63 12.46
N VAL A 303 9.23 -3.69 11.60
CA VAL A 303 9.37 -3.46 10.16
C VAL A 303 9.19 -1.97 9.90
N VAL A 304 10.17 -1.35 9.27
CA VAL A 304 10.19 0.08 8.94
C VAL A 304 10.24 0.25 7.42
N MET A 305 9.22 0.84 6.86
CA MET A 305 9.08 1.09 5.43
C MET A 305 9.26 2.59 5.16
N ASP A 306 10.32 2.98 4.46
CA ASP A 306 10.60 4.37 4.06
C ASP A 306 10.04 4.60 2.65
N GLN A 307 8.93 5.35 2.58
CA GLN A 307 8.24 5.61 1.32
C GLN A 307 8.99 6.56 0.39
N LEU A 308 9.80 7.48 0.94
CA LEU A 308 10.60 8.41 0.14
C LEU A 308 11.82 7.73 -0.46
N LYS A 309 12.53 6.95 0.35
CA LYS A 309 13.72 6.22 -0.10
C LYS A 309 13.37 4.91 -0.81
N ASN A 310 12.10 4.49 -0.76
CA ASN A 310 11.62 3.21 -1.26
C ASN A 310 12.45 2.03 -0.74
N THR A 311 12.69 2.00 0.58
CA THR A 311 13.47 0.97 1.26
C THR A 311 12.73 0.39 2.44
N MET A 312 13.02 -0.87 2.76
CA MET A 312 12.49 -1.58 3.92
C MET A 312 13.64 -1.97 4.84
N LYS A 313 13.44 -1.77 6.14
CA LYS A 313 14.35 -2.23 7.19
C LYS A 313 13.58 -3.08 8.20
N ILE A 314 14.23 -4.06 8.78
CA ILE A 314 13.66 -4.90 9.85
C ILE A 314 14.60 -4.84 11.05
N ILE A 315 14.07 -4.45 12.20
CA ILE A 315 14.82 -4.40 13.46
C ILE A 315 14.31 -5.53 14.34
N GLY A 316 15.19 -6.49 14.64
CA GLY A 316 14.89 -7.57 15.58
C GLY A 316 15.17 -7.12 17.01
N VAL A 317 14.25 -7.41 17.91
CA VAL A 317 14.36 -7.12 19.34
C VAL A 317 14.28 -8.44 20.11
N SER A 318 15.21 -8.65 21.05
CA SER A 318 15.16 -9.84 21.91
C SER A 318 13.93 -9.77 22.82
N ARG A 319 13.24 -10.90 23.00
CA ARG A 319 12.16 -11.01 23.99
C ARG A 319 12.65 -10.78 25.44
N ASP A 320 13.94 -11.07 25.65
CA ASP A 320 14.60 -10.97 26.97
C ASP A 320 15.14 -9.55 27.20
N THR A 321 14.87 -8.57 26.30
CA THR A 321 15.24 -7.17 26.48
C THR A 321 14.56 -6.58 27.69
N MET A 322 15.37 -6.04 28.60
CA MET A 322 14.90 -5.35 29.80
C MET A 322 14.43 -3.94 29.41
N THR A 323 13.16 -3.64 29.70
CA THR A 323 12.55 -2.35 29.40
C THR A 323 11.35 -2.09 30.32
N GLN A 324 10.88 -0.84 30.32
CA GLN A 324 9.68 -0.47 31.08
C GLN A 324 8.43 -1.06 30.44
N ILE A 325 7.75 -1.95 31.16
CA ILE A 325 6.47 -2.54 30.71
C ILE A 325 5.39 -2.34 31.78
N LYS A 326 4.14 -2.31 31.37
CA LYS A 326 2.99 -2.31 32.26
C LYS A 326 2.90 -3.64 32.97
N THR A 327 2.83 -3.61 34.31
CA THR A 327 2.73 -4.81 35.15
C THR A 327 1.41 -4.87 35.89
N PHE A 328 0.91 -6.08 36.09
CA PHE A 328 -0.40 -6.34 36.69
C PHE A 328 -0.30 -7.46 37.72
N ALA A 329 -1.10 -7.36 38.79
CA ALA A 329 -1.32 -8.49 39.68
C ALA A 329 -2.07 -9.62 38.97
N TYR A 330 -1.98 -10.84 39.48
CA TYR A 330 -2.63 -12.02 38.93
C TYR A 330 -4.13 -11.83 38.61
N LYS A 331 -4.83 -11.06 39.39
CA LYS A 331 -6.26 -10.73 39.19
C LYS A 331 -6.51 -9.54 38.26
N GLY A 332 -5.50 -9.09 37.51
CA GLY A 332 -5.61 -8.01 36.53
C GLY A 332 -5.54 -6.58 37.11
N ASN A 333 -5.25 -6.39 38.41
CA ASN A 333 -5.07 -5.05 38.94
C ASN A 333 -3.74 -4.46 38.49
N TYR A 334 -3.77 -3.27 37.89
CA TYR A 334 -2.57 -2.56 37.43
C TYR A 334 -1.68 -2.19 38.63
N LEU A 335 -0.39 -2.52 38.56
CA LEU A 335 0.60 -2.27 39.59
C LEU A 335 1.56 -1.11 39.26
N GLY A 336 1.53 -0.62 38.03
CA GLY A 336 2.46 0.39 37.52
C GLY A 336 3.34 -0.16 36.39
N GLU A 337 4.31 0.65 36.01
CA GLU A 337 5.35 0.23 35.07
C GLU A 337 6.59 -0.23 35.85
N SER A 338 7.24 -1.27 35.36
CA SER A 338 8.51 -1.76 35.91
C SER A 338 9.41 -2.29 34.83
N GLU A 339 10.71 -2.22 35.05
CA GLU A 339 11.70 -2.83 34.18
C GLU A 339 11.56 -4.35 34.24
N ASN A 340 11.30 -4.96 33.08
CA ASN A 340 11.09 -6.40 32.98
C ASN A 340 11.35 -6.85 31.52
N HIS A 341 11.32 -8.17 31.28
CA HIS A 341 11.47 -8.74 29.95
C HIS A 341 10.37 -8.26 28.99
N LEU A 342 10.76 -7.74 27.84
CA LEU A 342 9.83 -7.20 26.84
C LEU A 342 8.74 -8.20 26.42
N GLY A 343 9.12 -9.48 26.22
CA GLY A 343 8.17 -10.53 25.81
C GLY A 343 7.01 -10.78 26.78
N LEU A 344 7.17 -10.39 28.07
CA LEU A 344 6.12 -10.50 29.09
C LEU A 344 5.02 -9.46 28.93
N ALA A 345 5.26 -8.34 28.26
CA ALA A 345 4.24 -7.32 28.05
C ALA A 345 2.98 -7.89 27.39
N TYR A 346 3.14 -8.83 26.44
CA TYR A 346 2.02 -9.54 25.81
C TYR A 346 1.22 -10.38 26.83
N ALA A 347 1.90 -11.07 27.74
CA ALA A 347 1.29 -11.97 28.71
C ALA A 347 0.38 -11.25 29.70
N TYR A 348 0.64 -9.98 29.98
CA TYR A 348 -0.14 -9.18 30.90
C TYR A 348 -1.49 -8.69 30.36
N GLY A 349 -1.72 -8.79 29.05
CA GLY A 349 -2.98 -8.44 28.42
C GLY A 349 -3.98 -9.61 28.34
N ASP A 350 -4.95 -9.48 27.43
CA ASP A 350 -6.04 -10.44 27.22
C ASP A 350 -5.69 -11.57 26.23
N GLY A 351 -4.48 -11.61 25.70
CA GLY A 351 -4.05 -12.53 24.65
C GLY A 351 -4.46 -12.07 23.25
N LYS A 352 -5.11 -10.92 23.09
CA LYS A 352 -5.56 -10.33 21.83
C LYS A 352 -5.16 -8.86 21.73
N GLU A 353 -6.13 -7.98 21.42
CA GLU A 353 -5.89 -6.57 21.14
C GLU A 353 -5.20 -5.85 22.30
N THR A 354 -5.61 -6.09 23.55
CA THR A 354 -4.99 -5.47 24.73
C THR A 354 -3.54 -5.92 24.90
N SER A 355 -3.24 -7.20 24.66
CA SER A 355 -1.87 -7.74 24.69
C SER A 355 -1.00 -7.10 23.61
N CYS A 356 -1.54 -6.96 22.40
CA CYS A 356 -0.85 -6.28 21.31
C CYS A 356 -0.57 -4.81 21.64
N GLN A 357 -1.55 -4.11 22.23
CA GLN A 357 -1.37 -2.70 22.61
C GLN A 357 -0.28 -2.53 23.69
N TYR A 358 -0.21 -3.42 24.69
CA TYR A 358 0.86 -3.38 25.68
C TYR A 358 2.24 -3.60 25.04
N MET A 359 2.33 -4.47 24.04
CA MET A 359 3.56 -4.65 23.27
C MET A 359 3.92 -3.42 22.45
N VAL A 360 2.93 -2.79 21.78
CA VAL A 360 3.11 -1.54 21.04
C VAL A 360 3.65 -0.45 21.97
N ASP A 361 3.05 -0.27 23.14
CA ASP A 361 3.49 0.73 24.14
C ASP A 361 4.92 0.44 24.60
N ALA A 362 5.23 -0.82 24.94
CA ALA A 362 6.55 -1.21 25.43
C ALA A 362 7.65 -1.04 24.37
N VAL A 363 7.40 -1.44 23.12
CA VAL A 363 8.36 -1.27 22.02
C VAL A 363 8.51 0.21 21.65
N SER A 364 7.42 0.97 21.59
CA SER A 364 7.48 2.41 21.37
C SER A 364 8.33 3.10 22.45
N ASN A 365 8.12 2.76 23.72
CA ASN A 365 8.91 3.30 24.84
C ASN A 365 10.40 2.94 24.72
N LEU A 366 10.73 1.68 24.37
CA LEU A 366 12.11 1.25 24.13
C LEU A 366 12.79 2.10 23.03
N PHE A 367 12.05 2.47 21.99
CA PHE A 367 12.53 3.30 20.88
C PHE A 367 12.23 4.79 21.05
N TYR A 368 12.26 5.31 22.28
CA TYR A 368 12.08 6.73 22.62
C TYR A 368 10.77 7.36 22.10
N GLY A 369 9.68 6.58 22.06
CA GLY A 369 8.37 7.06 21.64
C GLY A 369 8.12 7.05 20.14
N ILE A 370 8.92 6.31 19.35
CA ILE A 370 8.66 6.13 17.91
C ILE A 370 7.26 5.56 17.70
N PRO A 371 6.44 6.17 16.82
CA PRO A 371 5.08 5.70 16.55
C PRO A 371 5.10 4.35 15.83
N ILE A 372 4.18 3.45 16.24
CA ILE A 372 3.93 2.17 15.58
C ILE A 372 2.57 2.25 14.91
N ASN A 373 2.54 2.18 13.56
CA ASN A 373 1.35 2.42 12.74
C ASN A 373 0.41 1.22 12.69
N ALA A 374 0.97 0.01 12.88
CA ALA A 374 0.20 -1.23 12.85
C ALA A 374 0.92 -2.35 13.60
N TYR A 375 0.17 -3.39 13.97
CA TYR A 375 0.75 -4.59 14.56
C TYR A 375 0.18 -5.87 13.96
N VAL A 376 0.98 -6.93 14.03
CA VAL A 376 0.59 -8.31 13.69
C VAL A 376 1.17 -9.24 14.76
N ALA A 377 0.31 -9.92 15.50
CA ALA A 377 0.67 -11.00 16.40
C ALA A 377 0.22 -12.33 15.77
N LEU A 378 1.16 -13.25 15.57
CA LEU A 378 0.94 -14.55 14.95
C LEU A 378 1.29 -15.65 15.95
N ASN A 379 0.48 -16.70 16.01
CA ASN A 379 0.91 -17.93 16.69
C ASN A 379 2.18 -18.47 15.98
N MET A 380 3.16 -18.91 16.74
CA MET A 380 4.41 -19.43 16.17
C MET A 380 4.20 -20.62 15.22
N GLU A 381 3.16 -21.44 15.43
CA GLU A 381 2.81 -22.54 14.52
C GLU A 381 2.34 -22.04 13.13
N SER A 382 1.86 -20.78 13.01
CA SER A 382 1.47 -20.17 11.75
C SER A 382 2.64 -20.02 10.76
N VAL A 383 3.89 -20.03 11.25
CA VAL A 383 5.10 -20.03 10.41
C VAL A 383 5.07 -21.18 9.40
N ILE A 384 4.51 -22.34 9.79
CA ILE A 384 4.36 -23.52 8.90
C ILE A 384 3.49 -23.14 7.69
N LYS A 385 2.31 -22.57 7.92
CA LYS A 385 1.37 -22.20 6.86
C LYS A 385 1.92 -21.10 5.97
N ILE A 386 2.55 -20.09 6.59
CA ILE A 386 3.15 -18.95 5.88
C ILE A 386 4.29 -19.41 4.98
N ASN A 387 5.18 -20.27 5.50
CA ASN A 387 6.29 -20.83 4.75
C ASN A 387 5.81 -21.64 3.52
N ASP A 388 4.82 -22.52 3.74
CA ASP A 388 4.34 -23.40 2.68
C ASP A 388 3.53 -22.63 1.63
N ALA A 389 2.83 -21.57 2.02
CA ALA A 389 2.08 -20.71 1.10
C ALA A 389 2.98 -20.01 0.07
N VAL A 390 4.23 -19.68 0.42
CA VAL A 390 5.21 -19.12 -0.52
C VAL A 390 6.01 -20.19 -1.28
N GLY A 391 5.67 -21.48 -1.12
CA GLY A 391 6.35 -22.60 -1.78
C GLY A 391 7.58 -23.12 -1.03
N GLY A 392 7.79 -22.68 0.21
CA GLY A 392 8.96 -23.00 1.04
C GLY A 392 10.08 -21.97 0.90
N VAL A 393 10.91 -21.86 1.92
CA VAL A 393 12.01 -20.88 1.99
C VAL A 393 13.36 -21.58 1.85
N PRO A 394 14.18 -21.23 0.84
CA PRO A 394 15.53 -21.78 0.70
C PRO A 394 16.45 -21.20 1.77
N VAL A 395 17.21 -22.07 2.45
CA VAL A 395 18.19 -21.68 3.47
C VAL A 395 19.47 -22.52 3.36
N HIS A 396 20.58 -21.95 3.83
CA HIS A 396 21.79 -22.68 4.15
C HIS A 396 21.77 -23.06 5.63
N VAL A 397 22.08 -24.30 5.97
CA VAL A 397 22.10 -24.77 7.38
C VAL A 397 23.51 -24.56 7.93
N ASP A 398 23.74 -23.44 8.64
CA ASP A 398 25.07 -23.06 9.12
C ASP A 398 25.55 -23.87 10.33
N GLU A 399 24.64 -24.48 11.08
CA GLU A 399 24.92 -25.29 12.28
C GLU A 399 24.15 -26.60 12.28
N ASP A 400 24.58 -27.59 13.05
CA ASP A 400 23.90 -28.89 13.14
C ASP A 400 22.58 -28.75 13.93
N LEU A 401 21.47 -28.86 13.23
CA LEU A 401 20.11 -28.84 13.76
C LEU A 401 19.41 -30.18 13.73
N THR A 402 20.16 -31.29 13.56
CA THR A 402 19.59 -32.62 13.44
C THR A 402 18.81 -33.08 14.69
N GLN A 403 19.09 -32.50 15.84
CA GLN A 403 18.30 -32.74 17.06
C GLN A 403 16.90 -32.11 16.98
N ALA A 404 16.75 -31.03 16.23
CA ALA A 404 15.46 -30.37 15.98
C ALA A 404 14.67 -31.08 14.87
N ASP A 405 15.35 -31.36 13.77
CA ASP A 405 14.83 -32.13 12.62
C ASP A 405 15.98 -32.85 11.91
N PRO A 406 15.91 -34.19 11.72
CA PRO A 406 16.98 -35.00 11.12
C PRO A 406 17.42 -34.56 9.71
N SER A 407 16.60 -33.79 9.01
CA SER A 407 16.91 -33.25 7.67
C SER A 407 17.73 -31.97 7.70
N LEU A 408 17.83 -31.29 8.86
CA LEU A 408 18.56 -30.03 9.01
C LEU A 408 20.04 -30.26 9.34
N LYS A 409 20.79 -30.80 8.39
CA LYS A 409 22.21 -31.11 8.56
C LYS A 409 23.09 -29.92 8.22
N GLN A 410 24.10 -29.67 9.02
CA GLN A 410 25.06 -28.60 8.78
C GLN A 410 25.70 -28.69 7.40
N GLY A 411 25.81 -27.55 6.71
CA GLY A 411 26.42 -27.38 5.39
C GLY A 411 25.50 -27.70 4.21
N GLU A 412 24.24 -28.10 4.46
CA GLU A 412 23.29 -28.37 3.38
C GLU A 412 22.47 -27.13 3.01
N ASP A 413 22.20 -26.99 1.69
CA ASP A 413 21.22 -26.03 1.14
C ASP A 413 19.88 -26.73 0.96
N ILE A 414 18.87 -26.30 1.66
CA ILE A 414 17.54 -26.93 1.63
C ILE A 414 16.43 -25.89 1.43
N VAL A 415 15.28 -26.36 0.95
CA VAL A 415 14.04 -25.59 0.94
C VAL A 415 13.19 -26.07 2.11
N LEU A 416 13.05 -25.22 3.13
CA LEU A 416 12.27 -25.52 4.32
C LEU A 416 10.80 -25.73 3.98
N LYS A 417 10.19 -26.80 4.47
CA LYS A 417 8.78 -27.12 4.29
C LYS A 417 8.15 -27.57 5.60
N GLY A 418 6.89 -27.19 5.76
CA GLY A 418 6.14 -27.59 6.92
C GLY A 418 6.84 -27.26 8.23
N ARG A 419 6.95 -28.25 9.12
CA ARG A 419 7.53 -28.08 10.46
C ARG A 419 9.04 -27.76 10.46
N GLN A 420 9.77 -28.06 9.36
CA GLN A 420 11.19 -27.67 9.25
C GLN A 420 11.40 -26.17 9.41
N ALA A 421 10.51 -25.34 8.82
CA ALA A 421 10.59 -23.88 8.96
C ALA A 421 10.47 -23.43 10.42
N LEU A 422 9.50 -23.99 11.14
CA LEU A 422 9.31 -23.71 12.56
C LEU A 422 10.52 -24.14 13.39
N MET A 423 11.04 -25.35 13.16
CA MET A 423 12.21 -25.87 13.87
C MET A 423 13.45 -25.02 13.59
N PHE A 424 13.69 -24.66 12.32
CA PHE A 424 14.79 -23.80 11.92
C PHE A 424 14.74 -22.44 12.62
N MET A 425 13.55 -21.86 12.80
CA MET A 425 13.36 -20.57 13.45
C MET A 425 13.40 -20.60 14.98
N LYS A 426 12.83 -21.65 15.57
CA LYS A 426 12.55 -21.69 17.03
C LYS A 426 13.63 -22.43 17.82
N TRP A 427 14.19 -23.52 17.27
CA TRP A 427 15.05 -24.41 18.04
C TRP A 427 16.35 -23.75 18.47
N ARG A 428 16.80 -24.02 19.71
CA ARG A 428 18.13 -23.69 20.22
C ARG A 428 18.60 -24.77 21.18
N ASP A 429 19.89 -25.04 21.20
CA ASP A 429 20.51 -25.83 22.23
C ASP A 429 20.78 -24.96 23.46
N THR A 430 19.99 -25.10 24.51
CA THR A 430 20.15 -24.32 25.75
C THR A 430 21.37 -24.70 26.57
N SER A 431 22.04 -25.82 26.23
CA SER A 431 23.29 -26.25 26.88
C SER A 431 24.52 -25.53 26.32
N VAL A 432 24.39 -24.88 25.14
CA VAL A 432 25.48 -24.17 24.47
C VAL A 432 25.36 -22.67 24.76
N GLN A 433 26.45 -22.10 25.26
CA GLN A 433 26.56 -20.66 25.48
C GLN A 433 26.47 -19.91 24.14
N ASN A 434 25.80 -18.77 24.10
CA ASN A 434 25.54 -17.97 22.87
C ASN A 434 24.62 -18.62 21.82
N SER A 435 23.90 -19.70 22.11
CA SER A 435 22.94 -20.32 21.20
C SER A 435 21.81 -19.39 20.77
N ASN A 436 21.57 -18.30 21.52
CA ASN A 436 20.64 -17.25 21.13
C ASN A 436 21.12 -16.47 19.90
N ASN A 437 22.42 -16.19 19.80
CA ASN A 437 22.99 -15.44 18.67
C ASN A 437 22.90 -16.23 17.38
N THR A 438 23.16 -17.55 17.41
CA THR A 438 23.02 -18.40 16.21
C THR A 438 21.56 -18.49 15.76
N ARG A 439 20.60 -18.57 16.70
CA ARG A 439 19.16 -18.52 16.38
C ARG A 439 18.78 -17.21 15.70
N ILE A 440 19.27 -16.07 16.17
CA ILE A 440 19.04 -14.75 15.57
C ILE A 440 19.58 -14.70 14.14
N LEU A 441 20.77 -15.22 13.87
CA LEU A 441 21.35 -15.28 12.52
C LEU A 441 20.50 -16.13 11.58
N ARG A 442 19.99 -17.27 12.04
CA ARG A 442 19.07 -18.13 11.28
C ARG A 442 17.75 -17.42 10.98
N GLN A 443 17.18 -16.72 11.96
CA GLN A 443 15.96 -15.92 11.78
C GLN A 443 16.19 -14.82 10.74
N LYS A 444 17.33 -14.15 10.78
CA LYS A 444 17.73 -13.16 9.77
C LYS A 444 17.80 -13.78 8.36
N GLN A 445 18.50 -14.91 8.22
CA GLN A 445 18.60 -15.63 6.94
C GLN A 445 17.22 -16.03 6.41
N TYR A 446 16.38 -16.61 7.27
CA TYR A 446 15.02 -16.99 6.92
C TYR A 446 14.20 -15.81 6.42
N LEU A 447 14.20 -14.69 7.15
CA LEU A 447 13.41 -13.50 6.80
C LEU A 447 13.81 -12.92 5.44
N VAL A 448 15.12 -12.79 5.15
CA VAL A 448 15.61 -12.29 3.84
C VAL A 448 15.10 -13.19 2.71
N ASN A 449 15.23 -14.49 2.88
CA ASN A 449 14.86 -15.44 1.83
C ASN A 449 13.34 -15.61 1.73
N PHE A 450 12.62 -15.53 2.86
CA PHE A 450 11.16 -15.48 2.88
C PHE A 450 10.62 -14.30 2.09
N MET A 451 11.14 -13.09 2.31
CA MET A 451 10.69 -11.91 1.58
C MET A 451 10.89 -12.03 0.07
N LYS A 452 12.02 -12.60 -0.36
CA LYS A 452 12.27 -12.87 -1.80
C LYS A 452 11.24 -13.86 -2.36
N GLN A 453 10.96 -14.93 -1.63
CA GLN A 453 9.98 -15.96 -2.02
C GLN A 453 8.55 -15.40 -1.99
N ALA A 454 8.19 -14.62 -0.97
CA ALA A 454 6.88 -14.02 -0.86
C ALA A 454 6.58 -13.05 -2.02
N ILE A 455 7.55 -12.20 -2.39
CA ILE A 455 7.42 -11.31 -3.55
C ILE A 455 7.22 -12.13 -4.84
N ALA A 456 8.03 -13.18 -5.05
CA ALA A 456 7.90 -14.04 -6.23
C ALA A 456 6.56 -14.79 -6.26
N ALA A 457 6.09 -15.28 -5.13
CA ALA A 457 4.81 -15.99 -4.99
C ALA A 457 3.62 -15.05 -5.27
N VAL A 458 3.64 -13.83 -4.73
CA VAL A 458 2.58 -12.82 -4.99
C VAL A 458 2.58 -12.37 -6.44
N GLN A 459 3.75 -12.28 -7.11
CA GLN A 459 3.81 -11.99 -8.55
C GLN A 459 3.21 -13.11 -9.41
N GLN A 460 3.22 -14.36 -8.95
CA GLN A 460 2.58 -15.49 -9.61
C GLN A 460 1.09 -15.61 -9.28
N ASP A 461 0.72 -15.33 -8.03
CA ASP A 461 -0.65 -15.37 -7.55
C ASP A 461 -0.95 -14.11 -6.70
N VAL A 462 -1.55 -13.12 -7.35
CA VAL A 462 -1.94 -11.85 -6.71
C VAL A 462 -2.98 -12.03 -5.60
N SER A 463 -3.70 -13.17 -5.58
CA SER A 463 -4.68 -13.47 -4.53
C SER A 463 -4.06 -14.04 -3.25
N LEU A 464 -2.79 -14.47 -3.31
CA LEU A 464 -2.07 -15.12 -2.19
C LEU A 464 -2.14 -14.33 -0.87
N PRO A 465 -1.91 -13.00 -0.81
CA PRO A 465 -1.99 -12.26 0.45
C PRO A 465 -3.37 -12.34 1.10
N VAL A 466 -4.44 -12.27 0.29
CA VAL A 466 -5.82 -12.34 0.80
C VAL A 466 -6.14 -13.75 1.29
N THR A 467 -5.75 -14.77 0.53
CA THR A 467 -5.96 -16.17 0.89
C THR A 467 -5.20 -16.53 2.17
N LEU A 468 -3.96 -16.06 2.29
CA LEU A 468 -3.13 -16.28 3.47
C LEU A 468 -3.73 -15.56 4.69
N TYR A 469 -4.11 -14.30 4.56
CA TYR A 469 -4.78 -13.54 5.61
C TYR A 469 -6.03 -14.28 6.14
N GLN A 470 -6.88 -14.77 5.24
CA GLN A 470 -8.08 -15.55 5.61
C GLN A 470 -7.74 -16.86 6.31
N SER A 471 -6.70 -17.55 5.87
CA SER A 471 -6.29 -18.84 6.47
C SER A 471 -5.68 -18.69 7.86
N LEU A 472 -5.15 -17.52 8.19
CA LEU A 472 -4.52 -17.18 9.46
C LEU A 472 -5.46 -16.46 10.44
N ALA A 473 -6.70 -16.17 10.06
CA ALA A 473 -7.61 -15.32 10.83
C ALA A 473 -7.80 -15.76 12.29
N ASP A 474 -7.81 -17.06 12.58
CA ASP A 474 -7.92 -17.61 13.94
C ASP A 474 -6.57 -17.70 14.69
N GLU A 475 -5.46 -17.55 13.98
CA GLU A 475 -4.07 -17.68 14.48
C GLU A 475 -3.35 -16.33 14.55
N MET A 476 -4.06 -15.25 14.23
CA MET A 476 -3.52 -13.91 14.10
C MET A 476 -4.38 -12.89 14.85
N VAL A 477 -3.73 -11.93 15.50
CA VAL A 477 -4.37 -10.71 15.98
C VAL A 477 -3.66 -9.51 15.33
N THR A 478 -4.43 -8.66 14.67
CA THR A 478 -3.88 -7.51 13.93
C THR A 478 -4.89 -6.37 13.86
N ASP A 479 -4.41 -5.15 13.81
CA ASP A 479 -5.19 -3.95 13.45
C ASP A 479 -5.14 -3.63 11.94
N ILE A 480 -4.52 -4.51 11.13
CA ILE A 480 -4.43 -4.39 9.68
C ILE A 480 -5.71 -4.92 9.06
N GLY A 481 -6.64 -4.03 8.72
CA GLY A 481 -7.81 -4.36 7.91
C GLY A 481 -7.44 -4.63 6.44
N VAL A 482 -8.41 -5.07 5.65
CA VAL A 482 -8.20 -5.40 4.22
C VAL A 482 -7.63 -4.21 3.43
N ASP A 483 -8.07 -3.00 3.73
CA ASP A 483 -7.62 -1.76 3.10
C ASP A 483 -6.14 -1.48 3.43
N LYS A 484 -5.75 -1.53 4.71
CA LYS A 484 -4.35 -1.42 5.13
C LYS A 484 -3.50 -2.54 4.50
N ALA A 485 -3.99 -3.78 4.45
CA ALA A 485 -3.27 -4.92 3.88
C ALA A 485 -2.99 -4.72 2.38
N VAL A 486 -3.97 -4.26 1.60
CA VAL A 486 -3.79 -3.93 0.17
C VAL A 486 -2.74 -2.84 0.00
N TYR A 487 -2.81 -1.77 0.80
CA TYR A 487 -1.86 -0.67 0.74
C TYR A 487 -0.43 -1.14 1.10
N LEU A 488 -0.25 -1.78 2.25
CA LEU A 488 1.06 -2.24 2.74
C LEU A 488 1.70 -3.28 1.81
N THR A 489 0.91 -4.21 1.27
CA THR A 489 1.40 -5.19 0.28
C THR A 489 1.90 -4.48 -0.98
N THR A 490 1.16 -3.49 -1.48
CA THR A 490 1.57 -2.72 -2.67
C THR A 490 2.91 -2.00 -2.43
N GLN A 491 3.12 -1.43 -1.25
CA GLN A 491 4.39 -0.79 -0.88
C GLN A 491 5.52 -1.83 -0.77
N ALA A 492 5.28 -2.93 -0.05
CA ALA A 492 6.29 -3.98 0.16
C ALA A 492 6.81 -4.60 -1.14
N LEU A 493 5.94 -4.78 -2.16
CA LEU A 493 6.33 -5.33 -3.46
C LEU A 493 7.34 -4.47 -4.24
N THR A 494 7.42 -3.18 -3.93
CA THR A 494 8.33 -2.24 -4.59
C THR A 494 9.60 -1.96 -3.78
N MET A 495 9.62 -2.30 -2.48
CA MET A 495 10.72 -2.02 -1.57
C MET A 495 11.67 -3.22 -1.46
N PRO A 496 12.92 -3.10 -1.94
CA PRO A 496 13.89 -4.18 -1.78
C PRO A 496 14.27 -4.38 -0.30
N LEU A 497 14.38 -5.62 0.11
CA LEU A 497 14.98 -6.01 1.38
C LEU A 497 16.20 -6.88 1.10
N ASP A 498 17.35 -6.46 1.59
CA ASP A 498 18.59 -7.22 1.56
C ASP A 498 19.08 -7.55 2.99
N SER A 499 20.20 -8.24 3.09
CA SER A 499 20.76 -8.61 4.39
C SER A 499 21.21 -7.42 5.23
N SER A 500 21.51 -6.26 4.60
CA SER A 500 21.89 -5.03 5.30
C SER A 500 20.67 -4.33 5.91
N GLY A 501 19.49 -4.56 5.35
CA GLY A 501 18.23 -4.03 5.87
C GLY A 501 17.72 -4.74 7.13
N ILE A 502 18.32 -5.88 7.54
CA ILE A 502 17.94 -6.57 8.79
C ILE A 502 18.99 -6.33 9.85
N MET A 503 18.57 -5.67 10.92
CA MET A 503 19.41 -5.25 12.04
C MET A 503 18.91 -5.89 13.33
N MET A 504 19.82 -6.08 14.28
CA MET A 504 19.49 -6.47 15.65
C MET A 504 19.98 -5.37 16.58
N LEU A 505 19.28 -5.15 17.68
CA LEU A 505 19.76 -4.22 18.71
C LEU A 505 21.09 -4.73 19.28
N LYS A 506 22.07 -3.84 19.38
CA LYS A 506 23.31 -4.11 20.09
C LYS A 506 22.98 -4.12 21.58
N ALA A 507 23.30 -5.21 22.24
CA ALA A 507 22.94 -5.40 23.63
C ALA A 507 23.88 -6.40 24.31
N ASP A 508 24.03 -6.25 25.63
CA ASP A 508 24.75 -7.15 26.49
C ASP A 508 23.77 -8.12 27.18
N SER A 509 24.12 -9.42 27.16
CA SER A 509 23.34 -10.44 27.85
C SER A 509 24.00 -10.78 29.19
N VAL A 510 23.23 -10.69 30.25
CA VAL A 510 23.65 -11.01 31.62
C VAL A 510 22.80 -12.14 32.13
N GLN A 511 23.40 -13.09 32.86
CA GLN A 511 22.65 -14.14 33.49
C GLN A 511 21.86 -13.56 34.70
N GLY A 512 20.55 -13.51 34.60
CA GLY A 512 19.65 -13.11 35.69
C GLY A 512 19.41 -14.26 36.68
N ASN A 513 18.58 -14.00 37.65
CA ASN A 513 18.26 -14.99 38.70
C ASN A 513 17.49 -16.22 38.18
N VAL A 514 16.71 -16.06 37.11
CA VAL A 514 15.83 -17.12 36.56
C VAL A 514 16.04 -17.28 35.06
N TYR A 515 16.17 -16.17 34.35
CA TYR A 515 16.33 -16.09 32.91
C TYR A 515 17.46 -15.14 32.54
N ASP A 516 17.97 -15.25 31.31
CA ASP A 516 18.91 -14.28 30.76
C ASP A 516 18.25 -12.91 30.61
N GLU A 517 18.95 -11.86 31.01
CA GLU A 517 18.53 -10.46 30.89
C GLU A 517 19.36 -9.80 29.81
N VAL A 518 18.71 -9.04 28.90
CA VAL A 518 19.36 -8.38 27.78
C VAL A 518 19.21 -6.87 27.95
N TYR A 519 20.33 -6.19 28.12
CA TYR A 519 20.41 -4.74 28.27
C TYR A 519 20.92 -4.11 26.99
N VAL A 520 20.10 -3.25 26.37
CA VAL A 520 20.44 -2.59 25.11
C VAL A 520 21.51 -1.52 25.36
N ASP A 521 22.51 -1.46 24.46
CA ASP A 521 23.49 -0.38 24.43
C ASP A 521 22.77 0.91 24.00
N ASP A 522 22.61 1.85 24.92
CA ASP A 522 21.78 3.05 24.75
C ASP A 522 22.35 3.99 23.67
N ASP A 523 23.68 4.10 23.54
CA ASP A 523 24.31 4.92 22.50
C ASP A 523 24.10 4.30 21.11
N ALA A 524 24.26 2.98 20.99
CA ALA A 524 24.01 2.27 19.75
C ALA A 524 22.52 2.28 19.36
N LEU A 525 21.61 2.24 20.32
CA LEU A 525 20.18 2.39 20.08
C LEU A 525 19.84 3.80 19.60
N TYR A 526 20.40 4.82 20.22
CA TYR A 526 20.22 6.21 19.83
C TYR A 526 20.67 6.45 18.37
N ASP A 527 21.89 5.98 18.02
CA ASP A 527 22.42 6.06 16.66
C ASP A 527 21.55 5.30 15.64
N LEU A 528 21.09 4.11 16.03
CA LEU A 528 20.17 3.32 15.18
C LEU A 528 18.88 4.09 14.91
N ILE A 529 18.29 4.70 15.94
CA ILE A 529 17.06 5.47 15.81
C ILE A 529 17.27 6.66 14.88
N LEU A 530 18.35 7.43 15.04
CA LEU A 530 18.67 8.54 14.14
C LEU A 530 18.81 8.06 12.69
N ASN A 531 19.55 6.97 12.47
CA ASN A 531 19.80 6.45 11.12
C ASN A 531 18.58 5.83 10.43
N VAL A 532 17.60 5.37 11.20
CA VAL A 532 16.42 4.69 10.64
C VAL A 532 15.23 5.62 10.54
N PHE A 533 14.97 6.42 11.58
CA PHE A 533 13.71 7.16 11.72
C PHE A 533 13.85 8.65 11.46
N TYR A 534 15.07 9.16 11.33
CA TYR A 534 15.32 10.58 11.11
C TYR A 534 16.04 10.83 9.78
N THR A 535 15.98 12.06 9.31
CA THR A 535 16.69 12.53 8.12
C THR A 535 17.57 13.70 8.52
N GLU A 536 18.86 13.67 8.12
CA GLU A 536 19.80 14.78 8.34
C GLU A 536 19.31 16.01 7.54
N GLU A 537 19.11 17.12 8.24
CA GLU A 537 18.76 18.41 7.64
C GLU A 537 20.05 19.15 7.22
N LYS A 538 20.11 19.55 5.96
CA LYS A 538 21.20 20.41 5.47
C LYS A 538 20.91 21.83 5.89
N MET A 539 21.73 22.38 6.77
CA MET A 539 21.66 23.81 7.11
C MET A 539 22.07 24.63 5.87
N GLU A 540 21.12 25.37 5.29
CA GLU A 540 21.46 26.41 4.31
C GLU A 540 22.25 27.50 5.00
N GLY A 541 23.58 27.52 4.86
CA GLY A 541 24.39 28.62 5.41
C GLY A 541 25.87 28.36 5.67
N THR A 542 26.41 27.18 5.44
CA THR A 542 27.88 26.98 5.45
C THR A 542 28.40 26.86 4.02
N THR A 543 28.45 28.00 3.33
CA THR A 543 29.39 28.17 2.20
C THR A 543 30.78 28.33 2.80
N GLU A 544 31.66 27.32 2.62
CA GLU A 544 33.10 27.53 2.60
C GLU A 544 33.51 28.42 1.44
#